data_4abd922734d3ade43a615b20e32b7ba3
#
_entry.id   4abd922734d3ade43a615b20e32b7ba3
#
_cell.length_a   1.000
_cell.length_b   1.000
_cell.length_c   1.000
_cell.angle_alpha   90.00
_cell.angle_beta   90.00
_cell.angle_gamma   90.00
#
_symmetry.space_group_name_H-M   'P 1'
#
loop_
_entity.id
_entity.type
_entity.pdbx_description
1 polymer ?
#
loop_
_entity_poly.entity_id
_entity_poly.type
_entity_poly.pdbx_seq_one_letter_code
_entity_poly.pdbx_strand_id
1 'polypeptide(L)'
;MFKSCIVTMLSVFCSLSASAEGKFVLFKYGNFDTWVTRQIHESAVIGGSKKTLYEIGPNKALTGNNAYVNLGGSPWGTSNVMAKVSGITKTNNSVYRDVRGSGYCAKMATHIETCKVLGLVNIKVLAAGSIFLGDMKEPITGTKEGPKALNFGIPFTLRPKALRFDYRVQVPGNANRIRQTGFSAVTTVPGKDYCVALLLLQKRHEDAKGNITAQRVGTVVVKYGKSTNGWVEDATYEIHYGNITGKPFYDASMMGLRSTDYARNSKGKSVLVKETGWAAANATPTHIILQFSSSHGGAYVGTVGNTFWVDNVGLVY
;
A
#
# COMPACT_ATOMS: atom_id res chain seq x y z
N MET A 1 -3.08 6.54 -81.33
CA MET A 1 -2.34 5.78 -80.26
C MET A 1 -2.68 6.37 -78.94
N PHE A 2 -3.66 5.82 -78.25
CA PHE A 2 -4.03 6.20 -76.90
C PHE A 2 -3.41 5.22 -75.90
N LYS A 3 -2.50 5.63 -75.07
CA LYS A 3 -1.97 4.84 -73.93
C LYS A 3 -2.89 5.00 -72.73
N SER A 4 -3.57 3.93 -72.35
CA SER A 4 -4.37 3.84 -71.12
C SER A 4 -3.44 3.61 -69.92
N CYS A 5 -3.44 4.51 -68.95
CA CYS A 5 -2.78 4.33 -67.66
C CYS A 5 -3.77 3.71 -66.69
N ILE A 6 -3.54 2.46 -66.32
CA ILE A 6 -4.27 1.79 -65.26
C ILE A 6 -3.60 2.19 -63.92
N VAL A 7 -4.32 2.97 -63.11
CA VAL A 7 -3.93 3.27 -61.73
C VAL A 7 -4.47 2.17 -60.84
N THR A 8 -3.58 1.32 -60.34
CA THR A 8 -3.92 0.29 -59.36
C THR A 8 -3.98 0.93 -57.96
N MET A 9 -5.18 1.10 -57.44
CA MET A 9 -5.43 1.55 -56.09
C MET A 9 -5.13 0.41 -55.10
N LEU A 10 -4.03 0.48 -54.39
CA LEU A 10 -3.66 -0.45 -53.30
C LEU A 10 -4.43 -0.05 -52.06
N SER A 11 -5.53 -0.73 -51.74
CA SER A 11 -6.26 -0.56 -50.47
C SER A 11 -5.48 -1.24 -49.33
N VAL A 12 -4.81 -0.44 -48.51
CA VAL A 12 -4.22 -0.89 -47.25
C VAL A 12 -5.37 -1.15 -46.26
N PHE A 13 -5.72 -2.42 -46.10
CA PHE A 13 -6.57 -2.84 -44.99
C PHE A 13 -5.74 -2.72 -43.67
N CYS A 14 -5.93 -1.62 -42.96
CA CYS A 14 -5.47 -1.51 -41.58
C CYS A 14 -6.44 -2.34 -40.72
N SER A 15 -6.09 -3.59 -40.42
CA SER A 15 -6.80 -4.39 -39.43
C SER A 15 -6.55 -3.79 -38.04
N LEU A 16 -7.48 -2.96 -37.56
CA LEU A 16 -7.58 -2.65 -36.14
C LEU A 16 -7.89 -3.96 -35.39
N SER A 17 -6.88 -4.58 -34.82
CA SER A 17 -7.08 -5.58 -33.80
C SER A 17 -7.58 -4.82 -32.55
N ALA A 18 -8.89 -4.77 -32.37
CA ALA A 18 -9.50 -4.45 -31.10
C ALA A 18 -9.05 -5.54 -30.11
N SER A 19 -8.00 -5.27 -29.34
CA SER A 19 -7.73 -6.05 -28.13
C SER A 19 -8.95 -5.85 -27.24
N ALA A 20 -9.66 -6.92 -26.92
CA ALA A 20 -10.74 -6.88 -25.95
C ALA A 20 -10.14 -6.37 -24.63
N GLU A 21 -10.32 -5.08 -24.33
CA GLU A 21 -9.96 -4.53 -23.04
C GLU A 21 -10.65 -5.38 -21.97
N GLY A 22 -9.86 -5.99 -21.10
CA GLY A 22 -10.40 -6.79 -20.01
C GLY A 22 -11.30 -5.94 -19.12
N LYS A 23 -12.33 -6.54 -18.54
CA LYS A 23 -13.27 -5.84 -17.65
C LYS A 23 -12.53 -5.26 -16.43
N PHE A 24 -12.50 -3.95 -16.30
CA PHE A 24 -12.00 -3.27 -15.10
C PHE A 24 -13.03 -3.30 -13.97
N VAL A 25 -12.61 -3.68 -12.79
CA VAL A 25 -13.45 -3.72 -11.58
C VAL A 25 -12.74 -2.95 -10.46
N LEU A 26 -13.31 -1.83 -10.07
CA LEU A 26 -12.83 -0.98 -8.99
C LEU A 26 -12.97 -1.70 -7.64
N PHE A 27 -11.97 -1.59 -6.75
CA PHE A 27 -12.16 -1.98 -5.36
C PHE A 27 -13.20 -1.08 -4.69
N LYS A 28 -13.94 -1.63 -3.72
CA LYS A 28 -14.84 -0.80 -2.91
C LYS A 28 -14.04 0.33 -2.25
N TYR A 29 -14.50 1.57 -2.40
CA TYR A 29 -13.77 2.81 -2.03
C TYR A 29 -12.41 3.00 -2.72
N GLY A 30 -12.12 2.31 -3.80
CA GLY A 30 -10.85 2.43 -4.52
C GLY A 30 -10.70 3.69 -5.36
N ASN A 31 -11.77 4.50 -5.50
CA ASN A 31 -11.75 5.87 -6.04
C ASN A 31 -11.43 6.93 -4.98
N PHE A 32 -11.26 6.55 -3.73
CA PHE A 32 -10.90 7.41 -2.60
C PHE A 32 -11.68 8.74 -2.47
N ASP A 33 -12.90 8.83 -2.98
CA ASP A 33 -13.74 10.03 -2.88
C ASP A 33 -14.37 10.21 -1.51
N THR A 34 -14.44 9.14 -0.71
CA THR A 34 -15.09 9.16 0.60
C THR A 34 -14.15 8.71 1.71
N TRP A 35 -14.22 9.40 2.84
CA TRP A 35 -13.30 9.20 3.96
C TRP A 35 -14.00 9.26 5.31
N VAL A 36 -13.56 8.41 6.22
CA VAL A 36 -13.82 8.58 7.65
C VAL A 36 -12.77 9.52 8.23
N THR A 37 -13.21 10.58 8.89
CA THR A 37 -12.33 11.49 9.64
C THR A 37 -12.43 11.22 11.12
N ARG A 38 -11.29 11.07 11.80
CA ARG A 38 -11.21 10.77 13.23
C ARG A 38 -10.53 11.91 13.96
N GLN A 39 -11.22 12.52 14.91
CA GLN A 39 -10.66 13.55 15.80
C GLN A 39 -10.14 12.90 17.06
N ILE A 40 -8.81 12.84 17.21
CA ILE A 40 -8.11 12.26 18.34
C ILE A 40 -7.49 13.38 19.18
N HIS A 41 -7.66 13.31 20.51
CA HIS A 41 -6.99 14.20 21.45
C HIS A 41 -5.71 13.53 21.96
N GLU A 42 -4.56 14.08 21.61
CA GLU A 42 -3.28 13.64 22.18
C GLU A 42 -3.19 14.03 23.65
N SER A 43 -2.42 13.29 24.44
CA SER A 43 -2.29 13.54 25.87
C SER A 43 -1.69 14.93 26.18
N ALA A 44 -2.16 15.58 27.23
CA ALA A 44 -1.71 16.92 27.65
C ALA A 44 -0.19 16.99 27.89
N VAL A 45 0.41 15.92 28.41
CA VAL A 45 1.86 15.81 28.64
C VAL A 45 2.73 15.93 27.39
N ILE A 46 2.13 15.79 26.20
CA ILE A 46 2.79 15.98 24.90
C ILE A 46 2.22 17.16 24.10
N GLY A 47 1.48 18.05 24.79
CA GLY A 47 0.92 19.27 24.21
C GLY A 47 -0.59 19.27 23.97
N GLY A 48 -1.30 18.18 24.22
CA GLY A 48 -2.77 18.12 24.19
C GLY A 48 -3.40 18.43 22.83
N SER A 49 -2.68 18.22 21.73
CA SER A 49 -3.15 18.60 20.39
C SER A 49 -4.35 17.76 19.93
N LYS A 50 -5.30 18.39 19.25
CA LYS A 50 -6.33 17.71 18.49
C LYS A 50 -5.81 17.35 17.11
N LYS A 51 -5.84 16.08 16.74
CA LYS A 51 -5.36 15.56 15.45
C LYS A 51 -6.48 14.93 14.67
N THR A 52 -6.47 15.13 13.33
CA THR A 52 -7.38 14.47 12.41
C THR A 52 -6.67 13.34 11.71
N LEU A 53 -7.14 12.11 11.89
CA LEU A 53 -6.71 10.95 11.12
C LEU A 53 -7.74 10.67 10.02
N TYR A 54 -7.26 10.18 8.89
CA TYR A 54 -8.07 9.84 7.72
C TYR A 54 -8.03 8.34 7.48
N GLU A 55 -9.23 7.74 7.34
CA GLU A 55 -9.38 6.32 7.00
C GLU A 55 -10.25 6.19 5.76
N ILE A 56 -9.98 5.20 4.92
CA ILE A 56 -10.73 4.98 3.68
C ILE A 56 -12.04 4.27 4.01
N GLY A 57 -13.16 4.90 3.69
CA GLY A 57 -14.50 4.36 4.00
C GLY A 57 -15.59 5.38 3.70
N PRO A 58 -16.81 5.21 4.26
CA PRO A 58 -17.92 6.13 4.03
C PRO A 58 -17.62 7.51 4.64
N ASN A 59 -18.24 8.57 4.09
CA ASN A 59 -18.14 9.90 4.68
C ASN A 59 -18.74 9.90 6.09
N LYS A 60 -17.85 9.86 7.10
CA LYS A 60 -18.24 9.86 8.52
C LYS A 60 -17.18 10.57 9.36
N ALA A 61 -17.65 11.41 10.30
CA ALA A 61 -16.81 12.02 11.33
C ALA A 61 -16.94 11.23 12.64
N LEU A 62 -15.82 10.89 13.25
CA LEU A 62 -15.72 10.24 14.55
C LEU A 62 -14.95 11.15 15.50
N THR A 63 -15.34 11.18 16.75
CA THR A 63 -14.67 11.97 17.80
C THR A 63 -14.38 11.07 19.00
N GLY A 64 -13.21 11.27 19.60
CA GLY A 64 -12.76 10.54 20.78
C GLY A 64 -11.66 9.52 20.49
N ASN A 65 -10.95 9.15 21.55
CA ASN A 65 -9.77 8.28 21.49
C ASN A 65 -10.15 6.79 21.50
N ASN A 66 -11.07 6.42 20.58
CA ASN A 66 -11.48 5.04 20.40
C ASN A 66 -10.66 4.35 19.32
N ALA A 67 -10.37 3.06 19.52
CA ALA A 67 -9.76 2.22 18.50
C ALA A 67 -10.62 2.20 17.23
N TYR A 68 -9.98 2.27 16.07
CA TYR A 68 -10.68 2.23 14.79
C TYR A 68 -10.92 0.80 14.32
N VAL A 69 -12.07 0.61 13.73
CA VAL A 69 -12.45 -0.59 12.99
C VAL A 69 -13.01 -0.14 11.64
N ASN A 70 -12.60 -0.78 10.55
CA ASN A 70 -13.01 -0.43 9.20
C ASN A 70 -14.54 -0.31 9.08
N LEU A 71 -15.03 0.84 8.64
CA LEU A 71 -16.45 1.15 8.52
C LEU A 71 -16.96 0.89 7.10
N GLY A 72 -18.28 0.68 6.99
CA GLY A 72 -18.98 0.55 5.71
C GLY A 72 -18.53 -0.63 4.86
N GLY A 73 -17.87 -1.63 5.44
CA GLY A 73 -17.28 -2.75 4.71
C GLY A 73 -16.10 -2.32 3.84
N SER A 74 -15.35 -1.30 4.26
CA SER A 74 -14.11 -0.91 3.61
C SER A 74 -13.08 -2.03 3.73
N PRO A 75 -12.45 -2.47 2.63
CA PRO A 75 -11.37 -3.44 2.68
C PRO A 75 -10.01 -2.79 2.97
N TRP A 76 -9.96 -1.47 3.13
CA TRP A 76 -8.73 -0.70 3.23
C TRP A 76 -8.33 -0.37 4.65
N GLY A 77 -7.07 -0.65 4.98
CA GLY A 77 -6.38 -0.09 6.13
C GLY A 77 -5.40 1.00 5.71
N THR A 78 -5.01 1.84 6.68
CA THR A 78 -4.02 2.90 6.51
C THR A 78 -2.93 2.78 7.55
N SER A 79 -1.78 3.42 7.33
CA SER A 79 -0.74 3.58 8.36
C SER A 79 -1.03 4.69 9.37
N ASN A 80 -2.16 5.38 9.26
CA ASN A 80 -2.64 6.28 10.29
C ASN A 80 -3.03 5.47 11.52
N VAL A 81 -2.59 5.92 12.69
CA VAL A 81 -2.81 5.14 13.89
C VAL A 81 -2.81 5.99 15.15
N MET A 82 -3.65 5.58 16.09
CA MET A 82 -3.56 6.02 17.48
C MET A 82 -2.68 5.03 18.26
N ALA A 83 -1.63 5.53 18.90
CA ALA A 83 -0.79 4.78 19.81
C ALA A 83 -1.10 5.18 21.26
N LYS A 84 -1.02 4.21 22.18
CA LYS A 84 -1.13 4.44 23.62
C LYS A 84 0.02 3.76 24.33
N VAL A 85 1.07 4.52 24.63
CA VAL A 85 2.31 4.01 25.23
C VAL A 85 2.43 4.60 26.63
N SER A 86 2.53 3.76 27.66
CA SER A 86 2.61 4.19 29.07
C SER A 86 1.52 5.22 29.46
N GLY A 87 0.30 5.01 28.98
CA GLY A 87 -0.83 5.92 29.23
C GLY A 87 -0.86 7.17 28.34
N ILE A 88 0.18 7.45 27.58
CA ILE A 88 0.26 8.61 26.68
C ILE A 88 -0.35 8.27 25.32
N THR A 89 -1.41 8.99 24.94
CA THR A 89 -2.01 8.89 23.61
C THR A 89 -1.26 9.78 22.64
N LYS A 90 -0.77 9.20 21.54
CA LYS A 90 -0.09 9.86 20.43
C LYS A 90 -0.66 9.34 19.10
N THR A 91 -0.66 10.17 18.07
CA THR A 91 -1.08 9.78 16.72
C THR A 91 0.09 9.74 15.75
N ASN A 92 0.00 8.89 14.73
CA ASN A 92 0.76 9.02 13.49
C ASN A 92 -0.24 9.29 12.35
N ASN A 93 0.05 10.31 11.54
CA ASN A 93 -0.78 10.69 10.41
C ASN A 93 0.10 10.84 9.16
N SER A 94 0.23 9.79 8.39
CA SER A 94 1.06 9.69 7.19
C SER A 94 0.24 9.50 5.90
N VAL A 95 -1.07 9.30 6.06
CA VAL A 95 -2.04 9.16 4.96
C VAL A 95 -3.08 10.27 5.07
N TYR A 96 -3.32 10.93 3.96
CA TYR A 96 -4.24 12.06 3.89
C TYR A 96 -5.18 11.88 2.71
N ARG A 97 -6.39 12.43 2.79
CA ARG A 97 -7.16 12.74 1.60
C ARG A 97 -6.57 14.01 0.96
N ASP A 98 -6.32 13.99 -0.32
CA ASP A 98 -5.89 15.16 -1.08
C ASP A 98 -6.86 15.42 -2.22
N VAL A 99 -7.00 16.67 -2.67
CA VAL A 99 -7.95 17.03 -3.72
C VAL A 99 -7.43 16.55 -5.08
N ARG A 100 -8.31 15.92 -5.85
CA ARG A 100 -8.10 15.59 -7.27
C ARG A 100 -9.36 15.88 -8.07
N GLY A 101 -9.29 16.87 -8.96
CA GLY A 101 -10.47 17.33 -9.72
C GLY A 101 -11.61 17.76 -8.79
N SER A 102 -12.78 17.15 -8.96
CA SER A 102 -13.97 17.38 -8.09
C SER A 102 -14.05 16.43 -6.89
N GLY A 103 -13.14 15.46 -6.79
CA GLY A 103 -13.10 14.44 -5.74
C GLY A 103 -11.81 14.48 -4.92
N TYR A 104 -11.44 13.31 -4.42
CA TYR A 104 -10.25 13.14 -3.61
C TYR A 104 -9.43 11.94 -4.09
N CYS A 105 -8.18 11.89 -3.65
CA CYS A 105 -7.28 10.77 -3.81
C CYS A 105 -6.60 10.43 -2.49
N ALA A 106 -5.96 9.28 -2.39
CA ALA A 106 -5.13 8.89 -1.25
C ALA A 106 -3.71 9.45 -1.43
N LYS A 107 -3.25 10.28 -0.48
CA LYS A 107 -1.89 10.82 -0.40
C LYS A 107 -1.15 10.16 0.75
N MET A 108 -0.04 9.54 0.45
CA MET A 108 0.88 8.91 1.39
C MET A 108 2.18 9.70 1.43
N ALA A 109 2.67 10.06 2.62
CA ALA A 109 3.89 10.83 2.77
C ALA A 109 4.85 10.19 3.78
N THR A 110 6.16 10.27 3.49
CA THR A 110 7.21 9.86 4.43
C THR A 110 7.74 11.10 5.15
N HIS A 111 7.66 11.11 6.49
CA HIS A 111 8.09 12.22 7.33
C HIS A 111 8.65 11.74 8.67
N ILE A 112 9.20 12.67 9.45
CA ILE A 112 9.58 12.41 10.84
C ILE A 112 8.42 12.78 11.75
N GLU A 113 7.87 11.79 12.44
CA GLU A 113 6.91 12.01 13.53
C GLU A 113 7.68 12.24 14.83
N THR A 114 7.31 13.31 15.54
CA THR A 114 7.99 13.73 16.78
C THR A 114 7.02 13.68 17.95
N CYS A 115 7.49 13.16 19.08
CA CYS A 115 6.78 13.21 20.35
C CYS A 115 7.72 13.80 21.41
N LYS A 116 7.36 14.97 21.97
CA LYS A 116 8.07 15.60 23.09
C LYS A 116 7.25 15.44 24.36
N VAL A 117 7.80 14.74 25.35
CA VAL A 117 7.14 14.54 26.65
C VAL A 117 7.70 15.54 27.64
N LEU A 118 6.86 16.42 28.15
CA LEU A 118 7.20 17.49 29.12
C LEU A 118 8.43 18.34 28.72
N GLY A 119 8.70 18.45 27.41
CA GLY A 119 9.87 19.15 26.89
C GLY A 119 11.24 18.47 27.14
N LEU A 120 11.27 17.38 27.90
CA LEU A 120 12.51 16.71 28.32
C LEU A 120 12.85 15.50 27.44
N VAL A 121 11.85 14.73 27.02
CA VAL A 121 12.03 13.53 26.20
C VAL A 121 11.61 13.81 24.77
N ASN A 122 12.51 13.61 23.81
CA ASN A 122 12.27 13.84 22.40
C ASN A 122 12.38 12.50 21.63
N ILE A 123 11.23 11.95 21.30
CA ILE A 123 11.12 10.72 20.51
C ILE A 123 10.88 11.11 19.06
N LYS A 124 11.69 10.57 18.15
CA LYS A 124 11.54 10.77 16.70
C LYS A 124 11.44 9.43 16.01
N VAL A 125 10.45 9.25 15.15
CA VAL A 125 10.31 8.06 14.30
C VAL A 125 10.10 8.46 12.86
N LEU A 126 10.75 7.76 11.94
CA LEU A 126 10.41 7.90 10.54
C LEU A 126 9.12 7.12 10.28
N ALA A 127 8.12 7.82 9.78
CA ALA A 127 6.83 7.28 9.42
C ALA A 127 6.63 7.37 7.91
N ALA A 128 6.40 6.24 7.26
CA ALA A 128 6.01 6.18 5.86
C ALA A 128 4.49 5.97 5.75
N GLY A 129 3.84 6.74 4.88
CA GLY A 129 2.42 6.57 4.57
C GLY A 129 2.20 5.30 3.76
N SER A 130 1.21 4.51 4.15
CA SER A 130 0.77 3.34 3.38
C SER A 130 -0.74 3.16 3.46
N ILE A 131 -1.33 2.68 2.36
CA ILE A 131 -2.67 2.13 2.31
C ILE A 131 -2.59 0.69 1.84
N PHE A 132 -3.45 -0.18 2.34
CA PHE A 132 -3.39 -1.61 2.03
C PHE A 132 -4.74 -2.30 2.19
N LEU A 133 -4.92 -3.43 1.53
CA LEU A 133 -6.08 -4.29 1.79
C LEU A 133 -5.85 -5.06 3.09
N GLY A 134 -6.76 -4.85 4.05
CA GLY A 134 -6.69 -5.37 5.40
C GLY A 134 -7.14 -4.36 6.44
N ASP A 135 -6.66 -4.52 7.66
CA ASP A 135 -6.95 -3.62 8.77
C ASP A 135 -5.75 -3.51 9.73
N MET A 136 -5.81 -2.54 10.64
CA MET A 136 -4.83 -2.35 11.69
C MET A 136 -5.51 -2.37 13.06
N LYS A 137 -4.97 -3.12 14.01
CA LYS A 137 -5.44 -3.13 15.38
C LYS A 137 -4.91 -1.93 16.16
N GLU A 138 -5.79 -1.19 16.81
CA GLU A 138 -5.48 -0.08 17.70
C GLU A 138 -5.89 -0.36 19.15
N PRO A 139 -5.31 0.38 20.11
CA PRO A 139 -4.16 1.25 19.97
C PRO A 139 -2.85 0.46 19.83
N ILE A 140 -1.85 1.05 19.17
CA ILE A 140 -0.48 0.51 19.17
C ILE A 140 0.17 0.83 20.53
N THR A 141 0.80 -0.16 21.16
CA THR A 141 1.38 -0.03 22.49
C THR A 141 2.88 0.20 22.49
N GLY A 142 3.51 0.19 21.31
CA GLY A 142 4.94 0.46 21.15
C GLY A 142 5.41 0.23 19.71
N THR A 143 6.61 0.72 19.39
CA THR A 143 7.18 0.64 18.03
C THR A 143 7.39 -0.80 17.55
N LYS A 144 7.70 -1.73 18.46
CA LYS A 144 7.87 -3.16 18.14
C LYS A 144 6.53 -3.86 17.85
N GLU A 145 5.43 -3.30 18.34
CA GLU A 145 4.09 -3.88 18.17
C GLU A 145 3.41 -3.41 16.88
N GLY A 146 3.88 -2.30 16.28
CA GLY A 146 3.30 -1.75 15.05
C GLY A 146 3.14 -2.77 13.92
N PRO A 147 4.18 -3.51 13.53
CA PRO A 147 4.05 -4.55 12.49
C PRO A 147 3.07 -5.67 12.83
N LYS A 148 2.97 -6.06 14.12
CA LYS A 148 2.06 -7.11 14.59
C LYS A 148 0.60 -6.65 14.67
N ALA A 149 0.37 -5.34 14.67
CA ALA A 149 -0.98 -4.76 14.65
C ALA A 149 -1.62 -4.87 13.27
N LEU A 150 -0.83 -5.06 12.22
CA LEU A 150 -1.31 -5.23 10.85
C LEU A 150 -1.99 -6.58 10.65
N ASN A 151 -3.07 -6.57 9.89
CA ASN A 151 -3.73 -7.74 9.34
C ASN A 151 -3.71 -7.62 7.82
N PHE A 152 -2.64 -8.10 7.20
CA PHE A 152 -2.40 -7.93 5.77
C PHE A 152 -3.15 -8.95 4.94
N GLY A 153 -3.85 -8.43 3.93
CA GLY A 153 -4.56 -9.21 2.94
C GLY A 153 -5.98 -9.59 3.38
N ILE A 154 -6.83 -9.72 2.38
CA ILE A 154 -8.23 -10.07 2.52
C ILE A 154 -8.54 -11.37 1.74
N PRO A 155 -9.60 -12.12 2.07
CA PRO A 155 -10.05 -13.28 1.28
C PRO A 155 -10.28 -12.88 -0.17
N PHE A 156 -9.75 -13.69 -1.11
CA PHE A 156 -9.85 -13.43 -2.53
C PHE A 156 -9.55 -14.70 -3.34
N THR A 157 -10.47 -15.08 -4.24
CA THR A 157 -10.38 -16.33 -5.01
C THR A 157 -10.40 -16.13 -6.52
N LEU A 158 -10.46 -14.88 -7.00
CA LEU A 158 -10.48 -14.57 -8.42
C LEU A 158 -9.07 -14.51 -9.02
N ARG A 159 -8.99 -14.52 -10.35
CA ARG A 159 -7.73 -14.51 -11.09
C ARG A 159 -7.72 -13.34 -12.09
N PRO A 160 -7.48 -12.10 -11.64
CA PRO A 160 -7.37 -10.95 -12.52
C PRO A 160 -6.09 -11.01 -13.38
N LYS A 161 -6.11 -10.36 -14.54
CA LYS A 161 -4.95 -10.24 -15.43
C LYS A 161 -3.98 -9.16 -14.98
N ALA A 162 -4.51 -8.03 -14.45
CA ALA A 162 -3.69 -6.88 -14.11
C ALA A 162 -4.25 -6.09 -12.92
N LEU A 163 -3.36 -5.35 -12.25
CA LEU A 163 -3.68 -4.24 -11.35
C LEU A 163 -3.71 -2.95 -12.15
N ARG A 164 -4.75 -2.12 -12.01
CA ARG A 164 -4.85 -0.80 -12.65
C ARG A 164 -5.16 0.27 -11.61
N PHE A 165 -4.49 1.42 -11.73
CA PHE A 165 -4.71 2.59 -10.87
C PHE A 165 -4.08 3.84 -11.48
N ASP A 166 -4.53 5.00 -11.01
CA ASP A 166 -3.92 6.29 -11.31
C ASP A 166 -2.93 6.66 -10.23
N TYR A 167 -1.85 7.35 -10.59
CA TYR A 167 -0.86 7.75 -9.60
C TYR A 167 -0.11 9.03 -9.93
N ARG A 168 0.43 9.64 -8.89
CA ARG A 168 1.43 10.70 -8.95
C ARG A 168 2.51 10.44 -7.90
N VAL A 169 3.77 10.68 -8.23
CA VAL A 169 4.91 10.46 -7.33
C VAL A 169 5.74 11.72 -7.24
N GLN A 170 6.19 12.02 -6.02
CA GLN A 170 7.23 12.99 -5.75
C GLN A 170 8.29 12.35 -4.85
N VAL A 171 9.55 12.33 -5.32
CA VAL A 171 10.69 11.79 -4.58
C VAL A 171 11.85 12.78 -4.62
N PRO A 172 12.50 13.09 -3.46
CA PRO A 172 13.64 14.01 -3.43
C PRO A 172 14.88 13.50 -4.17
N GLY A 173 14.96 12.15 -4.39
CA GLY A 173 16.07 11.56 -5.13
C GLY A 173 17.35 11.35 -4.31
N ASN A 174 17.27 11.38 -2.98
CA ASN A 174 18.42 11.15 -2.09
C ASN A 174 19.10 9.81 -2.40
N ALA A 175 20.42 9.80 -2.37
CA ALA A 175 21.22 8.60 -2.64
C ALA A 175 21.07 7.52 -1.56
N ASN A 176 20.75 7.93 -0.32
CA ASN A 176 20.59 7.05 0.83
C ASN A 176 19.27 7.34 1.56
N ARG A 177 18.77 6.31 2.23
CA ARG A 177 17.67 6.37 3.19
C ARG A 177 18.21 6.71 4.59
N ILE A 178 17.31 7.00 5.51
CA ILE A 178 17.62 7.09 6.94
C ILE A 178 16.80 6.08 7.73
N ARG A 179 17.32 5.68 8.88
CA ARG A 179 16.59 4.96 9.91
C ARG A 179 16.45 5.84 11.13
N GLN A 180 15.21 5.94 11.67
CA GLN A 180 14.89 6.67 12.90
C GLN A 180 13.81 5.91 13.67
N THR A 181 14.17 5.36 14.84
CA THR A 181 13.32 4.40 15.60
C THR A 181 13.00 4.86 17.03
N GLY A 182 12.87 6.15 17.28
CA GLY A 182 12.53 6.66 18.60
C GLY A 182 13.67 7.43 19.28
N PHE A 183 14.28 6.88 20.31
CA PHE A 183 15.37 7.53 21.05
C PHE A 183 16.74 7.41 20.37
N SER A 184 16.89 6.54 19.41
CA SER A 184 18.15 6.35 18.72
C SER A 184 18.53 7.54 17.85
N ALA A 185 19.83 7.74 17.65
CA ALA A 185 20.31 8.67 16.65
C ALA A 185 19.84 8.25 15.24
N VAL A 186 19.71 9.22 14.32
CA VAL A 186 19.48 8.95 12.92
C VAL A 186 20.66 8.18 12.37
N THR A 187 20.42 7.08 11.66
CA THR A 187 21.46 6.32 10.96
C THR A 187 21.18 6.31 9.47
N THR A 188 22.26 6.37 8.68
CA THR A 188 22.19 6.24 7.22
C THR A 188 22.01 4.79 6.84
N VAL A 189 21.08 4.53 5.92
CA VAL A 189 20.86 3.22 5.29
C VAL A 189 21.18 3.34 3.81
N PRO A 190 22.19 2.62 3.30
CA PRO A 190 22.60 2.72 1.90
C PRO A 190 21.48 2.42 0.91
N GLY A 191 21.52 3.11 -0.24
CA GLY A 191 20.62 2.92 -1.36
C GLY A 191 19.42 3.83 -1.34
N LYS A 192 18.93 4.13 -2.55
CA LYS A 192 17.78 5.01 -2.80
C LYS A 192 16.50 4.44 -2.23
N ASP A 193 15.59 5.32 -1.85
CA ASP A 193 14.21 4.98 -1.53
C ASP A 193 13.31 5.05 -2.76
N TYR A 194 12.20 4.33 -2.69
CA TYR A 194 11.19 4.26 -3.74
C TYR A 194 9.81 4.30 -3.11
N CYS A 195 8.86 5.01 -3.73
CA CYS A 195 7.45 4.66 -3.52
C CYS A 195 7.19 3.30 -4.17
N VAL A 196 6.27 2.53 -3.61
CA VAL A 196 6.03 1.16 -4.09
C VAL A 196 4.54 0.85 -4.17
N ALA A 197 4.15 0.17 -5.26
CA ALA A 197 2.89 -0.56 -5.38
C ALA A 197 3.20 -2.06 -5.38
N LEU A 198 2.53 -2.82 -4.52
CA LEU A 198 2.74 -4.25 -4.36
C LEU A 198 1.40 -4.98 -4.34
N LEU A 199 1.23 -5.97 -5.22
CA LEU A 199 0.11 -6.91 -5.19
C LEU A 199 0.66 -8.33 -5.15
N LEU A 200 0.19 -9.11 -4.18
CA LEU A 200 0.52 -10.52 -4.05
C LEU A 200 -0.78 -11.32 -3.95
N LEU A 201 -0.92 -12.33 -4.79
CA LEU A 201 -1.93 -13.36 -4.64
C LEU A 201 -1.31 -14.53 -3.89
N GLN A 202 -1.96 -14.97 -2.83
CA GLN A 202 -1.46 -16.04 -1.96
C GLN A 202 -2.48 -17.17 -1.82
N LYS A 203 -2.01 -18.42 -1.80
CA LYS A 203 -2.77 -19.57 -1.33
C LYS A 203 -2.32 -19.84 0.10
N ARG A 204 -3.10 -19.34 1.07
CA ARG A 204 -2.83 -19.50 2.52
C ARG A 204 -3.39 -20.81 3.05
N HIS A 205 -2.68 -21.36 4.01
CA HIS A 205 -3.10 -22.51 4.82
C HIS A 205 -2.85 -22.21 6.30
N GLU A 206 -3.84 -22.45 7.14
CA GLU A 206 -3.71 -22.35 8.60
C GLU A 206 -3.70 -23.78 9.19
N ASP A 207 -2.70 -24.09 10.00
CA ASP A 207 -2.60 -25.38 10.69
C ASP A 207 -3.45 -25.40 11.98
N ALA A 208 -3.60 -26.57 12.59
CA ALA A 208 -4.39 -26.74 13.83
C ALA A 208 -3.88 -25.88 15.00
N LYS A 209 -2.60 -25.47 14.97
CA LYS A 209 -2.00 -24.59 15.99
C LYS A 209 -2.28 -23.11 15.70
N GLY A 210 -2.79 -22.78 14.52
CA GLY A 210 -3.09 -21.43 14.06
C GLY A 210 -1.90 -20.73 13.42
N ASN A 211 -0.87 -21.45 12.96
CA ASN A 211 0.20 -20.89 12.16
C ASN A 211 -0.26 -20.75 10.71
N ILE A 212 0.10 -19.66 10.04
CA ILE A 212 -0.27 -19.42 8.65
C ILE A 212 0.96 -19.57 7.74
N THR A 213 0.87 -20.48 6.79
CA THR A 213 1.80 -20.60 5.66
C THR A 213 1.11 -20.14 4.38
N ALA A 214 1.88 -19.77 3.38
CA ALA A 214 1.35 -19.38 2.07
C ALA A 214 2.24 -19.86 0.93
N GLN A 215 1.62 -20.11 -0.23
CA GLN A 215 2.30 -20.21 -1.52
C GLN A 215 1.96 -18.98 -2.36
N ARG A 216 2.96 -18.38 -3.00
CA ARG A 216 2.79 -17.23 -3.88
C ARG A 216 2.15 -17.67 -5.20
N VAL A 217 0.96 -17.15 -5.50
CA VAL A 217 0.20 -17.47 -6.72
C VAL A 217 0.46 -16.46 -7.82
N GLY A 218 0.51 -15.15 -7.47
CA GLY A 218 0.70 -14.06 -8.43
C GLY A 218 1.43 -12.89 -7.80
N THR A 219 2.15 -12.11 -8.60
CA THR A 219 3.01 -11.02 -8.14
C THR A 219 2.94 -9.82 -9.06
N VAL A 220 2.75 -8.63 -8.49
CA VAL A 220 3.06 -7.32 -9.09
C VAL A 220 3.88 -6.55 -8.05
N VAL A 221 5.03 -6.02 -8.46
CA VAL A 221 5.78 -5.05 -7.66
C VAL A 221 6.31 -3.97 -8.58
N VAL A 222 5.93 -2.72 -8.29
CA VAL A 222 6.36 -1.55 -9.06
C VAL A 222 7.07 -0.58 -8.13
N LYS A 223 8.28 -0.16 -8.53
CA LYS A 223 9.11 0.81 -7.81
C LYS A 223 9.09 2.15 -8.53
N TYR A 224 8.82 3.21 -7.80
CA TYR A 224 8.79 4.58 -8.32
C TYR A 224 9.93 5.39 -7.69
N GLY A 225 11.05 5.46 -8.38
CA GLY A 225 12.27 6.17 -7.93
C GLY A 225 12.48 7.53 -8.58
N LYS A 226 11.52 8.00 -9.38
CA LYS A 226 11.51 9.32 -10.03
C LYS A 226 10.16 9.98 -9.85
N SER A 227 10.17 11.29 -9.68
CA SER A 227 8.94 12.09 -9.68
C SER A 227 8.25 12.06 -11.04
N THR A 228 6.91 12.06 -11.04
CA THR A 228 6.11 12.18 -12.27
C THR A 228 5.85 13.63 -12.61
N ASN A 229 5.65 13.91 -13.90
CA ASN A 229 5.16 15.21 -14.35
C ASN A 229 3.62 15.19 -14.37
N GLY A 230 3.00 15.38 -13.19
CA GLY A 230 1.55 15.27 -13.03
C GLY A 230 1.08 13.83 -12.76
N TRP A 231 -0.21 13.58 -13.01
CA TRP A 231 -0.85 12.27 -12.86
C TRP A 231 -0.52 11.37 -14.06
N VAL A 232 -0.31 10.10 -13.76
CA VAL A 232 -0.28 9.01 -14.73
C VAL A 232 -1.59 8.25 -14.54
N GLU A 233 -2.44 8.29 -15.56
CA GLU A 233 -3.78 7.71 -15.52
C GLU A 233 -3.80 6.30 -16.12
N ASP A 234 -4.72 5.46 -15.63
CA ASP A 234 -4.97 4.09 -16.10
C ASP A 234 -3.71 3.19 -16.18
N ALA A 235 -2.73 3.46 -15.31
CA ALA A 235 -1.50 2.67 -15.26
C ALA A 235 -1.81 1.20 -14.94
N THR A 236 -1.51 0.33 -15.90
CA THR A 236 -1.89 -1.09 -15.86
C THR A 236 -0.65 -1.98 -15.75
N TYR A 237 -0.64 -2.87 -14.77
CA TYR A 237 0.48 -3.76 -14.45
C TYR A 237 0.02 -5.21 -14.46
N GLU A 238 0.58 -6.02 -15.36
CA GLU A 238 0.29 -7.44 -15.47
C GLU A 238 0.60 -8.20 -14.16
N ILE A 239 -0.29 -9.10 -13.79
CA ILE A 239 -0.07 -10.01 -12.65
C ILE A 239 0.69 -11.24 -13.16
N HIS A 240 1.92 -11.39 -12.71
CA HIS A 240 2.75 -12.52 -13.08
C HIS A 240 2.45 -13.72 -12.20
N TYR A 241 1.86 -14.75 -12.78
CA TYR A 241 1.43 -15.96 -12.09
C TYR A 241 2.51 -17.04 -12.04
N GLY A 242 2.52 -17.80 -10.93
CA GLY A 242 3.46 -18.90 -10.71
C GLY A 242 4.86 -18.44 -10.29
N ASN A 243 5.85 -19.30 -10.49
CA ASN A 243 7.24 -19.01 -10.15
C ASN A 243 7.89 -18.06 -11.17
N ILE A 244 8.29 -16.88 -10.73
CA ILE A 244 8.88 -15.82 -11.55
C ILE A 244 10.41 -15.69 -11.36
N THR A 245 11.05 -16.54 -10.56
CA THR A 245 12.49 -16.41 -10.22
C THR A 245 13.42 -16.48 -11.42
N GLY A 246 13.01 -17.16 -12.49
CA GLY A 246 13.77 -17.24 -13.76
C GLY A 246 13.43 -16.15 -14.78
N LYS A 247 12.61 -15.13 -14.42
CA LYS A 247 12.22 -14.07 -15.36
C LYS A 247 13.21 -12.92 -15.35
N PRO A 248 13.50 -12.27 -16.51
CA PRO A 248 14.48 -11.16 -16.58
C PRO A 248 14.13 -9.95 -15.69
N PHE A 249 12.86 -9.73 -15.39
CA PHE A 249 12.39 -8.63 -14.53
C PHE A 249 12.42 -8.97 -13.03
N TYR A 250 12.77 -10.20 -12.65
CA TYR A 250 12.73 -10.62 -11.24
C TYR A 250 13.77 -9.91 -10.40
N ASP A 251 13.32 -9.26 -9.33
CA ASP A 251 14.15 -8.64 -8.31
C ASP A 251 13.88 -9.34 -6.96
N ALA A 252 14.83 -10.17 -6.54
CA ALA A 252 14.70 -10.97 -5.32
C ALA A 252 14.47 -10.11 -4.06
N SER A 253 15.03 -8.89 -4.02
CA SER A 253 14.90 -7.99 -2.88
C SER A 253 13.48 -7.44 -2.69
N MET A 254 12.69 -7.40 -3.76
CA MET A 254 11.33 -6.85 -3.78
C MET A 254 10.26 -7.90 -4.08
N MET A 255 10.55 -8.87 -4.94
CA MET A 255 9.60 -9.87 -5.43
C MET A 255 9.77 -11.23 -4.76
N GLY A 256 10.83 -11.42 -3.98
CA GLY A 256 11.12 -12.67 -3.27
C GLY A 256 10.00 -13.08 -2.31
N LEU A 257 10.02 -14.33 -1.87
CA LEU A 257 9.09 -14.85 -0.88
C LEU A 257 9.24 -14.11 0.45
N ARG A 258 8.13 -13.85 1.12
CA ARG A 258 8.07 -13.00 2.32
C ARG A 258 7.73 -13.85 3.56
N SER A 259 8.27 -13.40 4.69
CA SER A 259 7.95 -13.97 6.02
C SER A 259 7.91 -12.86 7.08
N THR A 260 7.49 -11.66 6.67
CA THR A 260 7.46 -10.46 7.51
C THR A 260 6.06 -9.89 7.69
N ASP A 261 5.10 -10.38 6.91
CA ASP A 261 3.73 -9.90 6.95
C ASP A 261 2.94 -10.61 8.05
N TYR A 262 2.12 -9.87 8.76
CA TYR A 262 1.24 -10.40 9.80
C TYR A 262 -0.20 -10.48 9.29
N ALA A 263 -0.91 -11.50 9.74
CA ALA A 263 -2.37 -11.62 9.55
C ALA A 263 -3.00 -12.20 10.82
N ARG A 264 -4.32 -12.02 10.96
CA ARG A 264 -5.07 -12.69 12.02
C ARG A 264 -5.47 -14.10 11.57
N ASN A 265 -5.17 -15.07 12.44
CA ASN A 265 -5.63 -16.43 12.25
C ASN A 265 -7.11 -16.58 12.66
N SER A 266 -7.68 -17.78 12.47
CA SER A 266 -9.08 -18.10 12.81
C SER A 266 -9.44 -17.85 14.28
N LYS A 267 -8.42 -17.81 15.17
CA LYS A 267 -8.56 -17.53 16.61
C LYS A 267 -8.40 -16.03 16.94
N GLY A 268 -8.30 -15.15 15.91
CA GLY A 268 -8.10 -13.71 16.07
C GLY A 268 -6.70 -13.30 16.53
N LYS A 269 -5.74 -14.25 16.60
CA LYS A 269 -4.36 -13.97 17.00
C LYS A 269 -3.55 -13.48 15.81
N SER A 270 -2.78 -12.41 15.99
CA SER A 270 -1.81 -11.95 14.98
C SER A 270 -0.63 -12.92 14.90
N VAL A 271 -0.39 -13.45 13.72
CA VAL A 271 0.69 -14.40 13.41
C VAL A 271 1.41 -14.02 12.12
N LEU A 272 2.68 -14.41 11.98
CA LEU A 272 3.41 -14.25 10.74
C LEU A 272 2.82 -15.15 9.64
N VAL A 273 2.67 -14.59 8.45
CA VAL A 273 2.38 -15.35 7.23
C VAL A 273 3.71 -15.73 6.60
N LYS A 274 4.07 -17.01 6.65
CA LYS A 274 5.30 -17.51 6.07
C LYS A 274 5.06 -18.00 4.64
N GLU A 275 5.60 -17.32 3.64
CA GLU A 275 5.62 -17.86 2.29
C GLU A 275 6.67 -18.97 2.16
N THR A 276 6.22 -20.17 1.79
CA THR A 276 7.04 -21.38 1.74
C THR A 276 7.42 -21.81 0.32
N GLY A 277 6.89 -21.13 -0.69
CA GLY A 277 7.15 -21.45 -2.09
C GLY A 277 6.21 -20.75 -3.05
N TRP A 278 6.32 -21.12 -4.30
CA TRP A 278 5.50 -20.66 -5.41
C TRP A 278 4.45 -21.70 -5.74
N ALA A 279 3.21 -21.28 -5.92
CA ALA A 279 2.14 -22.13 -6.40
C ALA A 279 2.26 -22.34 -7.93
N ALA A 280 1.58 -23.34 -8.46
CA ALA A 280 1.42 -23.51 -9.91
C ALA A 280 0.74 -22.26 -10.53
N ALA A 281 1.10 -21.94 -11.77
CA ALA A 281 0.60 -20.74 -12.44
C ALA A 281 -0.94 -20.72 -12.61
N ASN A 282 -1.58 -21.88 -12.62
CA ASN A 282 -3.05 -22.03 -12.67
C ASN A 282 -3.72 -22.12 -11.29
N ALA A 283 -2.98 -22.05 -10.19
CA ALA A 283 -3.54 -22.16 -8.85
C ALA A 283 -4.54 -21.03 -8.54
N THR A 284 -5.61 -21.35 -7.83
CA THR A 284 -6.57 -20.38 -7.30
C THR A 284 -6.03 -19.78 -6.00
N PRO A 285 -5.94 -18.45 -5.88
CA PRO A 285 -5.56 -17.82 -4.61
C PRO A 285 -6.67 -17.97 -3.57
N THR A 286 -6.32 -17.78 -2.31
CA THR A 286 -7.28 -17.64 -1.20
C THR A 286 -7.29 -16.23 -0.64
N HIS A 287 -6.21 -15.46 -0.88
CA HIS A 287 -6.03 -14.10 -0.36
C HIS A 287 -5.33 -13.21 -1.39
N ILE A 288 -5.64 -11.92 -1.31
CA ILE A 288 -4.94 -10.84 -2.00
C ILE A 288 -4.32 -9.91 -0.96
N ILE A 289 -3.04 -9.61 -1.12
CA ILE A 289 -2.35 -8.48 -0.51
C ILE A 289 -2.25 -7.40 -1.57
N LEU A 290 -2.65 -6.18 -1.26
CA LEU A 290 -2.38 -4.99 -2.07
C LEU A 290 -1.90 -3.91 -1.13
N GLN A 291 -0.79 -3.27 -1.45
CA GLN A 291 -0.22 -2.16 -0.68
C GLN A 291 0.33 -1.10 -1.61
N PHE A 292 0.07 0.15 -1.27
CA PHE A 292 0.78 1.32 -1.77
C PHE A 292 1.51 1.95 -0.60
N SER A 293 2.77 2.34 -0.80
CA SER A 293 3.58 2.95 0.26
C SER A 293 4.49 4.04 -0.29
N SER A 294 4.65 5.12 0.45
CA SER A 294 5.59 6.20 0.13
C SER A 294 7.06 5.83 0.36
N SER A 295 7.35 4.66 0.93
CA SER A 295 8.71 4.11 1.10
C SER A 295 8.69 2.59 1.02
N HIS A 296 9.74 1.99 0.46
CA HIS A 296 9.94 0.54 0.44
C HIS A 296 10.81 0.04 1.60
N GLY A 297 11.35 0.94 2.42
CA GLY A 297 12.36 0.63 3.43
C GLY A 297 11.86 -0.18 4.63
N GLY A 298 10.56 -0.46 4.70
CA GLY A 298 9.95 -1.10 5.85
C GLY A 298 9.77 -0.13 7.03
N ALA A 299 9.59 -0.69 8.23
CA ALA A 299 9.34 0.12 9.43
C ALA A 299 10.55 1.01 9.76
N TYR A 300 10.29 2.31 9.92
CA TYR A 300 11.26 3.32 10.38
C TYR A 300 12.45 3.58 9.46
N VAL A 301 12.42 3.10 8.21
CA VAL A 301 13.48 3.32 7.20
C VAL A 301 12.86 3.95 5.97
N GLY A 302 13.46 5.04 5.46
CA GLY A 302 12.95 5.70 4.25
C GLY A 302 13.62 7.02 3.96
N THR A 303 13.06 7.77 3.02
CA THR A 303 13.50 9.13 2.67
C THR A 303 12.39 10.12 2.96
N VAL A 304 12.66 11.07 3.84
CA VAL A 304 11.73 12.17 4.16
C VAL A 304 11.41 12.95 2.90
N GLY A 305 10.13 13.24 2.69
CA GLY A 305 9.64 13.97 1.52
C GLY A 305 9.14 13.08 0.37
N ASN A 306 9.41 11.77 0.39
CA ASN A 306 8.74 10.87 -0.55
C ASN A 306 7.22 10.99 -0.37
N THR A 307 6.51 11.21 -1.48
CA THR A 307 5.06 11.33 -1.48
C THR A 307 4.47 10.55 -2.66
N PHE A 308 3.45 9.77 -2.38
CA PHE A 308 2.76 8.94 -3.34
C PHE A 308 1.26 9.22 -3.28
N TRP A 309 0.68 9.66 -4.40
CA TRP A 309 -0.76 9.81 -4.57
C TRP A 309 -1.28 8.68 -5.42
N VAL A 310 -2.41 8.11 -5.02
CA VAL A 310 -3.04 6.98 -5.70
C VAL A 310 -4.55 7.21 -5.77
N ASP A 311 -5.13 6.78 -6.90
CA ASP A 311 -6.56 6.89 -7.16
C ASP A 311 -7.04 5.79 -8.10
N ASN A 312 -8.37 5.59 -8.19
CA ASN A 312 -9.04 4.67 -9.12
C ASN A 312 -8.44 3.25 -9.15
N VAL A 313 -8.21 2.67 -7.96
CA VAL A 313 -7.56 1.36 -7.81
C VAL A 313 -8.54 0.22 -8.08
N GLY A 314 -8.20 -0.65 -9.02
CA GLY A 314 -8.99 -1.81 -9.37
C GLY A 314 -8.21 -2.92 -10.09
N LEU A 315 -8.92 -3.95 -10.47
CA LEU A 315 -8.39 -5.14 -11.15
C LEU A 315 -8.97 -5.27 -12.55
N VAL A 316 -8.16 -5.75 -13.48
CA VAL A 316 -8.56 -6.06 -14.86
C VAL A 316 -8.68 -7.58 -15.02
N TYR A 317 -9.79 -8.07 -15.60
CA TYR A 317 -10.11 -9.50 -15.79
C TYR A 317 -10.10 -9.91 -17.25
#